data_b99a5d1f8295d647b46137a60b06cce9
#
_entry.id   b99a5d1f8295d647b46137a60b06cce9
#
_cell.length_a   1.000
_cell.length_b   1.000
_cell.length_c   1.000
_cell.angle_alpha   90.00
_cell.angle_beta   90.00
_cell.angle_gamma   90.00
#
_symmetry.space_group_name_H-M   'P 1'
#
loop_
_entity.id
_entity.type
_entity.pdbx_description
1 polymer ?
#
loop_
_entity_poly.entity_id
_entity_poly.type
_entity_poly.pdbx_seq_one_letter_code
_entity_poly.pdbx_strand_id
1 'polypeptide(L)'
;MDNNYKLAIDIHGVCDANPEFFALISGLIIENGGEIHILTGRRESDGALKEINDLNIRYTHFFSIADHHERVGTKMHNDERGRPWMDGEIWDRTKGDYCKKHKIDFCIDDTERYHEYFETPFAYMKVKDN
;
A
#
# COMPACT_ATOMS: atom_id res chain seq x y z
N MET A 1 -12.21 24.86 2.33
CA MET A 1 -10.80 24.43 2.31
C MET A 1 -10.71 23.07 1.64
N ASP A 2 -9.96 23.02 0.58
CA ASP A 2 -9.75 21.75 -0.10
C ASP A 2 -8.79 20.90 0.72
N ASN A 3 -9.34 19.94 1.44
CA ASN A 3 -8.52 18.98 2.16
C ASN A 3 -8.08 17.87 1.19
N ASN A 4 -7.14 18.21 0.31
CA ASN A 4 -6.60 17.28 -0.68
C ASN A 4 -5.58 16.34 -0.04
N TYR A 5 -5.93 15.75 1.09
CA TYR A 5 -5.06 14.80 1.76
C TYR A 5 -4.87 13.55 0.91
N LYS A 6 -3.65 13.05 0.89
CA LYS A 6 -3.28 11.83 0.20
C LYS A 6 -2.78 10.83 1.23
N LEU A 7 -3.59 9.79 1.47
CA LEU A 7 -3.28 8.72 2.40
C LEU A 7 -2.90 7.46 1.61
N ALA A 8 -1.80 6.82 2.00
CA ALA A 8 -1.40 5.53 1.45
C ALA A 8 -1.56 4.46 2.53
N ILE A 9 -2.18 3.34 2.18
CA ILE A 9 -2.45 2.24 3.11
C ILE A 9 -2.18 0.88 2.45
N ASP A 10 -1.60 -0.03 3.24
CA ASP A 10 -1.40 -1.41 2.84
C ASP A 10 -2.71 -2.20 2.99
N ILE A 11 -2.83 -3.35 2.33
CA ILE A 11 -4.00 -4.23 2.46
C ILE A 11 -3.80 -5.18 3.65
N HIS A 12 -2.79 -6.05 3.56
CA HIS A 12 -2.57 -7.10 4.57
C HIS A 12 -1.92 -6.53 5.81
N GLY A 13 -2.56 -6.78 6.96
CA GLY A 13 -2.10 -6.27 8.23
C GLY A 13 -2.53 -4.84 8.54
N VAL A 14 -3.18 -4.17 7.60
CA VAL A 14 -3.71 -2.80 7.79
C VAL A 14 -5.20 -2.79 7.49
N CYS A 15 -5.60 -2.78 6.22
CA CYS A 15 -7.02 -2.74 5.86
C CYS A 15 -7.79 -3.95 6.35
N ASP A 16 -7.24 -5.15 6.22
CA ASP A 16 -7.90 -6.38 6.64
C ASP A 16 -7.92 -6.56 8.16
N ALA A 17 -7.00 -5.91 8.87
CA ALA A 17 -6.94 -5.97 10.33
C ALA A 17 -8.02 -5.10 10.99
N ASN A 18 -8.45 -4.02 10.34
CA ASN A 18 -9.51 -3.14 10.84
C ASN A 18 -10.31 -2.54 9.69
N PRO A 19 -11.07 -3.37 8.95
CA PRO A 19 -11.71 -2.92 7.72
C PRO A 19 -12.76 -1.83 7.93
N GLU A 20 -13.50 -1.85 9.04
CA GLU A 20 -14.52 -0.84 9.29
C GLU A 20 -13.92 0.55 9.45
N PHE A 21 -12.80 0.65 10.19
CA PHE A 21 -12.10 1.92 10.37
C PHE A 21 -11.58 2.45 9.04
N PHE A 22 -10.91 1.60 8.27
CA PHE A 22 -10.34 2.04 7.00
C PHE A 22 -11.38 2.34 5.93
N ALA A 23 -12.52 1.64 5.96
CA ALA A 23 -13.64 1.99 5.09
C ALA A 23 -14.19 3.38 5.42
N LEU A 24 -14.33 3.70 6.72
CA LEU A 24 -14.79 5.01 7.16
C LEU A 24 -13.82 6.12 6.77
N ILE A 25 -12.55 5.98 7.11
CA ILE A 25 -11.53 7.00 6.84
C ILE A 25 -11.35 7.22 5.34
N SER A 26 -11.31 6.15 4.56
CA SER A 26 -11.14 6.24 3.11
C SER A 26 -12.31 6.99 2.48
N GLY A 27 -13.53 6.66 2.88
CA GLY A 27 -14.73 7.34 2.39
C GLY A 27 -14.72 8.83 2.72
N LEU A 28 -14.38 9.18 3.96
CA LEU A 28 -14.33 10.58 4.40
C LEU A 28 -13.29 11.38 3.63
N ILE A 29 -12.11 10.82 3.44
CA ILE A 29 -11.03 11.51 2.70
C ILE A 29 -11.44 11.72 1.24
N ILE A 30 -11.99 10.71 0.58
CA ILE A 30 -12.42 10.83 -0.82
C ILE A 30 -13.56 11.85 -0.95
N GLU A 31 -14.54 11.81 -0.06
CA GLU A 31 -15.66 12.75 -0.08
C GLU A 31 -15.23 14.21 0.10
N ASN A 32 -14.08 14.42 0.74
CA ASN A 32 -13.51 15.75 0.94
C ASN A 32 -12.45 16.12 -0.11
N GLY A 33 -12.41 15.41 -1.23
CA GLY A 33 -11.53 15.71 -2.34
C GLY A 33 -10.12 15.13 -2.24
N GLY A 34 -9.86 14.29 -1.25
CA GLY A 34 -8.57 13.65 -1.07
C GLY A 34 -8.39 12.38 -1.88
N GLU A 35 -7.23 11.76 -1.74
CA GLU A 35 -6.86 10.54 -2.46
C GLU A 35 -6.54 9.42 -1.48
N ILE A 36 -6.92 8.22 -1.85
CA ILE A 36 -6.53 7.00 -1.14
C ILE A 36 -5.73 6.13 -2.09
N HIS A 37 -4.48 5.88 -1.72
CA HIS A 37 -3.55 5.05 -2.49
C HIS A 37 -3.39 3.72 -1.77
N ILE A 38 -3.82 2.64 -2.41
CA ILE A 38 -3.58 1.29 -1.89
C ILE A 38 -2.21 0.85 -2.37
N LEU A 39 -1.30 0.54 -1.43
CA LEU A 39 0.04 0.08 -1.74
C LEU A 39 0.19 -1.35 -1.24
N THR A 40 0.35 -2.30 -2.14
CA THR A 40 0.50 -3.72 -1.79
C THR A 40 1.72 -4.32 -2.46
N GLY A 41 2.30 -5.35 -1.83
CA GLY A 41 3.35 -6.12 -2.45
C GLY A 41 2.84 -7.10 -3.50
N ARG A 42 1.58 -7.51 -3.40
CA ARG A 42 1.01 -8.56 -4.25
C ARG A 42 0.67 -8.07 -5.64
N ARG A 43 0.73 -9.00 -6.60
CA ARG A 43 0.27 -8.73 -7.95
C ARG A 43 -1.23 -8.51 -7.96
N GLU A 44 -1.68 -7.60 -8.81
CA GLU A 44 -3.12 -7.38 -9.04
C GLU A 44 -3.81 -8.69 -9.47
N SER A 45 -3.14 -9.48 -10.34
CA SER A 45 -3.64 -10.76 -10.81
C SER A 45 -3.81 -11.82 -9.72
N ASP A 46 -3.16 -11.62 -8.54
CA ASP A 46 -3.31 -12.53 -7.40
C ASP A 46 -4.53 -12.20 -6.53
N GLY A 47 -5.44 -11.37 -7.01
CA GLY A 47 -6.70 -11.07 -6.34
C GLY A 47 -6.67 -9.91 -5.37
N ALA A 48 -5.63 -9.08 -5.41
CA ALA A 48 -5.51 -7.95 -4.49
C ALA A 48 -6.64 -6.92 -4.64
N LEU A 49 -7.08 -6.64 -5.87
CA LEU A 49 -8.22 -5.75 -6.11
C LEU A 49 -9.52 -6.31 -5.53
N LYS A 50 -9.74 -7.61 -5.71
CA LYS A 50 -10.92 -8.25 -5.15
C LYS A 50 -10.91 -8.18 -3.63
N GLU A 51 -9.76 -8.40 -2.99
CA GLU A 51 -9.64 -8.32 -1.55
C GLU A 51 -10.02 -6.94 -1.02
N ILE A 52 -9.49 -5.87 -1.62
CA ILE A 52 -9.80 -4.52 -1.15
C ILE A 52 -11.27 -4.16 -1.40
N ASN A 53 -11.85 -4.61 -2.51
CA ASN A 53 -13.25 -4.37 -2.81
C ASN A 53 -14.16 -5.15 -1.84
N ASP A 54 -13.81 -6.37 -1.47
CA ASP A 54 -14.57 -7.18 -0.51
C ASP A 54 -14.58 -6.56 0.89
N LEU A 55 -13.58 -5.75 1.22
CA LEU A 55 -13.52 -5.02 2.49
C LEU A 55 -14.33 -3.72 2.47
N ASN A 56 -14.95 -3.38 1.32
CA ASN A 56 -15.72 -2.15 1.12
C ASN A 56 -14.90 -0.87 1.32
N ILE A 57 -13.60 -0.94 1.06
CA ILE A 57 -12.69 0.20 1.17
C ILE A 57 -12.61 0.90 -0.19
N ARG A 58 -12.96 2.19 -0.22
CA ARG A 58 -12.85 3.01 -1.42
C ARG A 58 -11.42 3.48 -1.60
N TYR A 59 -10.97 3.56 -2.85
CA TYR A 59 -9.64 4.05 -3.16
C TYR A 59 -9.66 4.80 -4.50
N THR A 60 -8.66 5.66 -4.70
CA THR A 60 -8.49 6.41 -5.94
C THR A 60 -7.33 5.88 -6.77
N HIS A 61 -6.33 5.26 -6.13
CA HIS A 61 -5.13 4.75 -6.78
C HIS A 61 -4.77 3.39 -6.19
N PHE A 62 -4.29 2.50 -7.05
CA PHE A 62 -3.83 1.17 -6.65
C PHE A 62 -2.43 0.95 -7.20
N PHE A 63 -1.50 0.52 -6.34
CA PHE A 63 -0.12 0.29 -6.70
C PHE A 63 0.34 -1.07 -6.15
N SER A 64 0.92 -1.89 -7.03
CA SER A 64 1.52 -3.16 -6.67
C SER A 64 3.03 -3.07 -6.86
N ILE A 65 3.80 -3.40 -5.83
CA ILE A 65 5.27 -3.45 -5.92
C ILE A 65 5.68 -4.44 -7.00
N ALA A 66 5.12 -5.65 -6.97
CA ALA A 66 5.46 -6.70 -7.92
C ALA A 66 5.14 -6.30 -9.36
N ASP A 67 3.93 -5.80 -9.61
CA ASP A 67 3.52 -5.38 -10.95
C ASP A 67 4.37 -4.23 -11.47
N HIS A 68 4.69 -3.27 -10.60
CA HIS A 68 5.53 -2.14 -10.96
C HIS A 68 6.91 -2.61 -11.44
N HIS A 69 7.56 -3.49 -10.67
CA HIS A 69 8.91 -3.95 -11.01
C HIS A 69 8.93 -4.86 -12.23
N GLU A 70 7.87 -5.64 -12.46
CA GLU A 70 7.74 -6.38 -13.71
C GLU A 70 7.66 -5.45 -14.91
N ARG A 71 6.90 -4.37 -14.78
CA ARG A 71 6.71 -3.40 -15.88
C ARG A 71 8.00 -2.64 -16.20
N VAL A 72 8.79 -2.26 -15.19
CA VAL A 72 10.03 -1.50 -15.42
C VAL A 72 11.25 -2.38 -15.65
N GLY A 73 11.10 -3.69 -15.64
CA GLY A 73 12.18 -4.62 -15.99
C GLY A 73 13.17 -4.91 -14.87
N THR A 74 12.80 -4.72 -13.62
CA THR A 74 13.64 -5.07 -12.48
C THR A 74 13.92 -6.56 -12.48
N LYS A 75 15.17 -6.96 -12.16
CA LYS A 75 15.53 -8.37 -12.07
C LYS A 75 14.75 -9.06 -10.95
N MET A 76 13.94 -10.03 -11.32
CA MET A 76 13.06 -10.76 -10.41
C MET A 76 13.07 -12.25 -10.73
N HIS A 77 12.68 -13.05 -9.76
CA HIS A 77 12.38 -14.46 -9.96
C HIS A 77 11.14 -14.85 -9.15
N ASN A 78 10.45 -15.90 -9.54
CA ASN A 78 9.33 -16.44 -8.81
C ASN A 78 9.78 -17.66 -8.02
N ASP A 79 9.27 -17.81 -6.79
CA ASP A 79 9.47 -19.02 -6.00
C ASP A 79 8.56 -20.16 -6.48
N GLU A 80 8.58 -21.29 -5.80
CA GLU A 80 7.77 -22.46 -6.15
C GLU A 80 6.27 -22.20 -6.12
N ARG A 81 5.82 -21.19 -5.35
CA ARG A 81 4.42 -20.79 -5.24
C ARG A 81 4.06 -19.65 -6.17
N GLY A 82 4.97 -19.27 -7.07
CA GLY A 82 4.75 -18.15 -7.98
C GLY A 82 4.87 -16.78 -7.34
N ARG A 83 5.37 -16.68 -6.10
CA ARG A 83 5.56 -15.39 -5.43
C ARG A 83 6.80 -14.68 -5.98
N PRO A 84 6.71 -13.37 -6.23
CA PRO A 84 7.83 -12.63 -6.80
C PRO A 84 8.90 -12.34 -5.75
N TRP A 85 10.17 -12.46 -6.15
CA TRP A 85 11.33 -12.11 -5.34
C TRP A 85 12.26 -11.20 -6.11
N MET A 86 12.83 -10.23 -5.45
CA MET A 86 13.82 -9.31 -5.98
C MET A 86 14.78 -8.94 -4.85
N ASP A 87 15.79 -8.12 -5.17
CA ASP A 87 16.70 -7.59 -4.14
C ASP A 87 15.89 -6.95 -3.02
N GLY A 88 16.22 -7.29 -1.77
CA GLY A 88 15.46 -6.87 -0.61
C GLY A 88 15.41 -5.35 -0.41
N GLU A 89 16.52 -4.66 -0.69
CA GLU A 89 16.56 -3.20 -0.58
C GLU A 89 15.66 -2.54 -1.63
N ILE A 90 15.65 -3.07 -2.85
CA ILE A 90 14.77 -2.56 -3.91
C ILE A 90 13.31 -2.71 -3.49
N TRP A 91 12.96 -3.87 -2.97
CA TRP A 91 11.60 -4.13 -2.47
C TRP A 91 11.23 -3.17 -1.35
N ASP A 92 12.07 -3.08 -0.33
CA ASP A 92 11.79 -2.35 0.91
C ASP A 92 11.65 -0.84 0.69
N ARG A 93 12.36 -0.29 -0.30
CA ARG A 93 12.29 1.15 -0.59
C ARG A 93 11.17 1.56 -1.53
N THR A 94 10.53 0.60 -2.20
CA THR A 94 9.58 0.90 -3.28
C THR A 94 8.38 1.73 -2.82
N LYS A 95 7.78 1.38 -1.70
CA LYS A 95 6.64 2.15 -1.17
C LYS A 95 7.04 3.57 -0.76
N GLY A 96 8.22 3.73 -0.16
CA GLY A 96 8.75 5.05 0.20
C GLY A 96 8.99 5.92 -1.02
N ASP A 97 9.57 5.36 -2.06
CA ASP A 97 9.82 6.07 -3.32
C ASP A 97 8.49 6.48 -3.98
N TYR A 98 7.50 5.59 -3.97
CA TYR A 98 6.16 5.90 -4.46
C TYR A 98 5.56 7.08 -3.72
N CYS A 99 5.59 7.05 -2.39
CA CYS A 99 5.01 8.09 -1.56
C CYS A 99 5.69 9.45 -1.79
N LYS A 100 7.00 9.45 -1.96
CA LYS A 100 7.74 10.69 -2.27
C LYS A 100 7.34 11.24 -3.64
N LYS A 101 7.30 10.39 -4.65
CA LYS A 101 6.96 10.77 -6.03
C LYS A 101 5.54 11.33 -6.12
N HIS A 102 4.59 10.71 -5.44
CA HIS A 102 3.18 11.08 -5.49
C HIS A 102 2.77 12.07 -4.41
N LYS A 103 3.72 12.56 -3.63
CA LYS A 103 3.48 13.57 -2.57
C LYS A 103 2.42 13.12 -1.58
N ILE A 104 2.51 11.88 -1.16
CA ILE A 104 1.62 11.31 -0.15
C ILE A 104 1.86 12.03 1.19
N ASP A 105 0.78 12.35 1.90
CA ASP A 105 0.86 13.05 3.18
C ASP A 105 1.14 12.11 4.36
N PHE A 106 0.65 10.88 4.27
CA PHE A 106 0.77 9.93 5.36
C PHE A 106 0.64 8.49 4.84
N CYS A 107 1.48 7.59 5.34
CA CYS A 107 1.43 6.18 4.98
C CYS A 107 1.26 5.31 6.21
N ILE A 108 0.38 4.32 6.14
CA ILE A 108 0.18 3.33 7.21
C ILE A 108 0.52 1.95 6.66
N ASP A 109 1.44 1.26 7.33
CA ASP A 109 1.89 -0.07 6.92
C ASP A 109 2.23 -0.90 8.15
N ASP A 110 2.13 -2.22 8.07
CA ASP A 110 2.44 -3.14 9.16
C ASP A 110 3.88 -3.65 9.12
N THR A 111 4.67 -3.21 8.15
CA THR A 111 6.07 -3.62 7.99
C THR A 111 7.00 -2.53 8.50
N GLU A 112 7.42 -2.69 9.77
CA GLU A 112 8.22 -1.67 10.46
C GLU A 112 9.51 -1.31 9.73
N ARG A 113 10.21 -2.29 9.14
CA ARG A 113 11.50 -2.05 8.49
C ARG A 113 11.42 -1.08 7.31
N TYR A 114 10.24 -0.86 6.74
CA TYR A 114 10.09 0.07 5.63
C TYR A 114 10.34 1.53 6.02
N HIS A 115 10.18 1.87 7.30
CA HIS A 115 10.27 3.26 7.74
C HIS A 115 11.62 3.92 7.42
N GLU A 116 12.70 3.12 7.36
CA GLU A 116 14.04 3.63 7.03
C GLU A 116 14.11 4.28 5.65
N TYR A 117 13.22 3.90 4.75
CA TYR A 117 13.22 4.37 3.36
C TYR A 117 12.16 5.45 3.12
N PHE A 118 11.46 5.89 4.17
CA PHE A 118 10.39 6.87 4.03
C PHE A 118 10.86 8.27 4.40
N GLU A 119 10.59 9.23 3.50
CA GLU A 119 10.67 10.66 3.81
C GLU A 119 9.27 11.20 4.15
N THR A 120 8.23 10.49 3.72
CA THR A 120 6.82 10.74 4.03
C THR A 120 6.54 10.32 5.47
N PRO A 121 5.69 11.06 6.22
CA PRO A 121 5.21 10.58 7.52
C PRO A 121 4.66 9.17 7.42
N PHE A 122 5.14 8.31 8.31
CA PHE A 122 4.87 6.88 8.28
C PHE A 122 4.42 6.39 9.65
N ALA A 123 3.30 5.67 9.70
CA ALA A 123 2.85 5.02 10.91
C ALA A 123 2.94 3.50 10.77
N TYR A 124 3.63 2.88 11.72
CA TYR A 124 3.67 1.44 11.85
C TYR A 124 2.43 0.97 12.60
N MET A 125 1.66 0.11 11.93
CA MET A 125 0.47 -0.48 12.54
C MET A 125 0.80 -1.88 13.03
N LYS A 126 0.85 -2.07 14.35
CA LYS A 126 1.07 -3.37 14.93
C LYS A 126 -0.23 -4.16 14.92
N VAL A 127 -0.20 -5.35 14.31
CA VAL A 127 -1.34 -6.26 14.35
C VAL A 127 -1.21 -7.20 15.56
N LYS A 128 -2.35 -7.66 16.05
CA LYS A 128 -2.36 -8.61 17.16
C LYS A 128 -1.79 -9.94 16.68
N ASP A 129 -0.90 -10.50 17.47
CA ASP A 129 -0.43 -11.86 17.26
C ASP A 129 -1.58 -12.83 17.59
N ASN A 130 -1.84 -13.74 16.68
CA ASN A 130 -2.83 -14.80 16.90
C ASN A 130 -2.14 -16.03 17.47
#